data_cb24c88c50644fd81460b97d31864df0
#
_entry.id   cb24c88c50644fd81460b97d31864df0
#
_cell.length_a   1.000
_cell.length_b   1.000
_cell.length_c   1.000
_cell.angle_alpha   90.00
_cell.angle_beta   90.00
_cell.angle_gamma   90.00
#
_symmetry.space_group_name_H-M   'P 1'
#
loop_
_entity.id
_entity.type
_entity.pdbx_description
1 polymer ?
#
loop_
_entity_poly.entity_id
_entity_poly.type
_entity_poly.pdbx_seq_one_letter_code
_entity_poly.pdbx_strand_id
1 'polypeptide(L)'
;MGVNKANSSLVIVDIFNSEIYKNANMAIMGTTGAGKTFTLQLMALRMRRKGIQVFIVAPDKGHEFARACENIGGSFIQISPASSNCINVMEIRKTDKAASDILDGPMIQHSELASKIQDLHIFFSLLIPDMSHEEKQLLDEALIITYNRKGITHENQSLIDPEKPGCYKTMPILGDVYEVLMEKAETKRLANILNRMVHGSASSFNQQTNVDLSNKYVVLDISELSGDLLTVGMFVALDFVWSKAKEDRTVEKAIFIDEVWKLIGAASNEMAAEYVLEIFKIIRGYGGSGVCATQDLTDFFALKDGKYGRGIINNAKTKIILNMENNEAEQIKEVLHLSEAEMMSIVRFERGNGMISTNNNNLTVEFRASHLEKDLITTDRKDLKELRQRLERYGKGALGKRFD
;
A
#
# COMPACT_ATOMS: atom_id res chain seq x y z
N MET A 1 -20.54 5.20 7.51
CA MET A 1 -19.67 4.23 8.18
C MET A 1 -20.43 3.27 9.09
N GLY A 2 -21.33 3.69 9.91
CA GLY A 2 -22.05 2.84 10.85
C GLY A 2 -23.10 3.62 11.63
N VAL A 3 -23.36 3.19 12.85
CA VAL A 3 -24.35 3.79 13.76
C VAL A 3 -23.66 4.22 15.04
N ASN A 4 -23.92 5.44 15.47
CA ASN A 4 -23.43 5.96 16.75
C ASN A 4 -24.06 5.18 17.90
N LYS A 5 -23.24 4.61 18.78
CA LYS A 5 -23.72 3.79 19.90
C LYS A 5 -24.45 4.59 20.98
N ALA A 6 -24.20 5.89 21.10
CA ALA A 6 -24.82 6.72 22.11
C ALA A 6 -26.28 7.11 21.79
N ASN A 7 -26.58 7.35 20.50
CA ASN A 7 -27.90 7.88 20.10
C ASN A 7 -28.52 7.22 18.87
N SER A 8 -27.92 6.14 18.39
CA SER A 8 -28.37 5.37 17.21
C SER A 8 -28.46 6.15 15.90
N SER A 9 -27.85 7.34 15.82
CA SER A 9 -27.79 8.12 14.58
C SER A 9 -26.82 7.51 13.56
N LEU A 10 -27.05 7.76 12.27
CA LEU A 10 -26.12 7.34 11.22
C LEU A 10 -24.84 8.16 11.29
N VAL A 11 -23.70 7.48 11.21
CA VAL A 11 -22.38 8.11 11.10
C VAL A 11 -21.93 8.07 9.64
N ILE A 12 -21.97 9.24 9.00
CA ILE A 12 -21.52 9.44 7.61
C ILE A 12 -20.22 10.23 7.67
N VAL A 13 -19.18 9.70 7.04
CA VAL A 13 -17.86 10.34 6.96
C VAL A 13 -17.45 10.37 5.49
N ASP A 14 -17.29 11.57 4.95
CA ASP A 14 -16.76 11.81 3.61
C ASP A 14 -15.38 12.44 3.70
N ILE A 15 -14.35 11.58 3.75
CA ILE A 15 -12.97 12.03 3.97
C ILE A 15 -12.41 12.87 2.83
N PHE A 16 -12.99 12.80 1.63
CA PHE A 16 -12.59 13.62 0.47
C PHE A 16 -13.22 15.00 0.45
N ASN A 17 -14.18 15.28 1.35
CA ASN A 17 -14.74 16.62 1.48
C ASN A 17 -13.70 17.57 2.10
N SER A 18 -13.05 18.38 1.27
CA SER A 18 -11.99 19.31 1.67
C SER A 18 -12.46 20.49 2.53
N GLU A 19 -13.76 20.77 2.58
CA GLU A 19 -14.35 21.78 3.47
C GLU A 19 -14.34 21.31 4.93
N ILE A 20 -14.45 19.99 5.14
CA ILE A 20 -14.50 19.37 6.48
C ILE A 20 -13.12 18.81 6.88
N TYR A 21 -12.42 18.16 5.95
CA TYR A 21 -11.18 17.44 6.25
C TYR A 21 -9.96 18.08 5.59
N LYS A 22 -8.92 18.34 6.39
CA LYS A 22 -7.66 18.89 5.88
C LYS A 22 -6.93 17.94 4.92
N ASN A 23 -7.10 16.63 5.09
CA ASN A 23 -6.69 15.59 4.15
C ASN A 23 -7.58 14.34 4.32
N ALA A 24 -7.55 13.46 3.34
CA ALA A 24 -8.34 12.24 3.29
C ALA A 24 -7.64 11.02 3.91
N ASN A 25 -6.44 11.17 4.50
CA ASN A 25 -5.71 10.03 5.04
C ASN A 25 -6.40 9.42 6.26
N MET A 26 -6.30 8.10 6.36
CA MET A 26 -6.94 7.31 7.41
C MET A 26 -5.96 6.30 8.03
N ALA A 27 -6.08 6.07 9.34
CA ALA A 27 -5.40 4.99 10.04
C ALA A 27 -6.43 4.07 10.70
N ILE A 28 -6.28 2.75 10.52
CA ILE A 28 -7.13 1.72 11.12
C ILE A 28 -6.25 0.89 12.06
N MET A 29 -6.57 0.89 13.34
CA MET A 29 -5.76 0.27 14.38
C MET A 29 -6.62 -0.68 15.21
N GLY A 30 -6.04 -1.81 15.61
CA GLY A 30 -6.73 -2.78 16.46
C GLY A 30 -6.00 -4.13 16.49
N THR A 31 -6.18 -4.89 17.55
CA THR A 31 -5.58 -6.21 17.72
C THR A 31 -6.06 -7.23 16.69
N THR A 32 -5.39 -8.36 16.63
CA THR A 32 -5.83 -9.51 15.83
C THR A 32 -7.25 -9.94 16.25
N GLY A 33 -8.13 -10.10 15.28
CA GLY A 33 -9.52 -10.51 15.54
C GLY A 33 -10.49 -9.36 15.85
N ALA A 34 -10.03 -8.12 16.05
CA ALA A 34 -10.89 -6.95 16.31
C ALA A 34 -11.78 -6.55 15.11
N GLY A 35 -11.56 -7.13 13.93
CA GLY A 35 -12.32 -6.83 12.71
C GLY A 35 -11.65 -5.83 11.77
N LYS A 36 -10.34 -5.65 11.89
CA LYS A 36 -9.53 -4.71 11.08
C LYS A 36 -9.68 -4.94 9.58
N THR A 37 -9.39 -6.15 9.09
CA THR A 37 -9.51 -6.52 7.67
C THR A 37 -10.94 -6.31 7.16
N PHE A 38 -11.96 -6.66 7.97
CA PHE A 38 -13.36 -6.42 7.64
C PHE A 38 -13.65 -4.92 7.46
N THR A 39 -13.20 -4.09 8.41
CA THR A 39 -13.40 -2.64 8.37
C THR A 39 -12.66 -2.02 7.18
N LEU A 40 -11.42 -2.44 6.92
CA LEU A 40 -10.62 -2.00 5.78
C LEU A 40 -11.35 -2.30 4.45
N GLN A 41 -11.78 -3.55 4.26
CA GLN A 41 -12.50 -3.96 3.06
C GLN A 41 -13.85 -3.22 2.92
N LEU A 42 -14.57 -3.01 4.02
CA LEU A 42 -15.83 -2.27 4.01
C LEU A 42 -15.62 -0.82 3.54
N MET A 43 -14.54 -0.16 4.00
CA MET A 43 -14.19 1.19 3.55
C MET A 43 -13.81 1.19 2.07
N ALA A 44 -12.98 0.24 1.63
CA ALA A 44 -12.55 0.10 0.26
C ALA A 44 -13.73 -0.09 -0.71
N LEU A 45 -14.67 -0.98 -0.39
CA LEU A 45 -15.89 -1.19 -1.19
C LEU A 45 -16.74 0.07 -1.28
N ARG A 46 -16.90 0.79 -0.16
CA ARG A 46 -17.72 2.00 -0.12
C ARG A 46 -17.07 3.16 -0.87
N MET A 47 -15.75 3.30 -0.81
CA MET A 47 -15.00 4.25 -1.63
C MET A 47 -15.14 3.91 -3.11
N ARG A 48 -14.98 2.63 -3.49
CA ARG A 48 -15.19 2.17 -4.85
C ARG A 48 -16.59 2.47 -5.36
N ARG A 49 -17.63 2.27 -4.54
CA ARG A 49 -19.03 2.60 -4.85
C ARG A 49 -19.24 4.09 -5.12
N LYS A 50 -18.46 4.97 -4.48
CA LYS A 50 -18.46 6.43 -4.72
C LYS A 50 -17.73 6.83 -6.01
N GLY A 51 -17.10 5.91 -6.70
CA GLY A 51 -16.31 6.17 -7.91
C GLY A 51 -14.81 6.37 -7.67
N ILE A 52 -14.37 6.38 -6.40
CA ILE A 52 -12.96 6.52 -6.02
C ILE A 52 -12.18 5.29 -6.51
N GLN A 53 -11.00 5.51 -7.09
CA GLN A 53 -10.09 4.43 -7.46
C GLN A 53 -9.42 3.87 -6.20
N VAL A 54 -9.46 2.55 -6.06
CA VAL A 54 -8.98 1.85 -4.86
C VAL A 54 -7.84 0.92 -5.21
N PHE A 55 -6.74 1.06 -4.50
CA PHE A 55 -5.61 0.14 -4.53
C PHE A 55 -5.42 -0.45 -3.13
N ILE A 56 -5.20 -1.76 -3.06
CA ILE A 56 -4.97 -2.48 -1.80
C ILE A 56 -3.66 -3.26 -1.92
N VAL A 57 -2.72 -3.03 -1.01
CA VAL A 57 -1.51 -3.82 -0.84
C VAL A 57 -1.73 -4.73 0.37
N ALA A 58 -1.77 -6.04 0.14
CA ALA A 58 -2.13 -7.06 1.13
C ALA A 58 -0.98 -8.06 1.35
N PRO A 59 -0.18 -7.91 2.44
CA PRO A 59 1.00 -8.74 2.67
C PRO A 59 0.74 -10.09 3.34
N ASP A 60 -0.35 -10.25 4.09
CA ASP A 60 -0.53 -11.45 4.91
C ASP A 60 -1.68 -12.34 4.46
N LYS A 61 -2.80 -11.76 4.09
CA LYS A 61 -4.05 -12.49 3.83
C LYS A 61 -4.71 -12.02 2.55
N GLY A 62 -3.93 -11.84 1.49
CA GLY A 62 -4.40 -11.32 0.22
C GLY A 62 -5.60 -12.06 -0.33
N HIS A 63 -5.67 -13.39 -0.14
CA HIS A 63 -6.80 -14.22 -0.56
C HIS A 63 -8.15 -13.79 0.08
N GLU A 64 -8.15 -13.14 1.26
CA GLU A 64 -9.38 -12.62 1.88
C GLU A 64 -10.01 -11.49 1.06
N PHE A 65 -9.24 -10.80 0.24
CA PHE A 65 -9.68 -9.73 -0.65
C PHE A 65 -10.19 -10.22 -2.01
N ALA A 66 -9.80 -11.44 -2.42
CA ALA A 66 -10.10 -11.98 -3.74
C ALA A 66 -11.61 -12.00 -4.02
N ARG A 67 -12.42 -12.51 -3.08
CA ARG A 67 -13.87 -12.64 -3.25
C ARG A 67 -14.56 -11.30 -3.53
N ALA A 68 -14.21 -10.26 -2.76
CA ALA A 68 -14.76 -8.93 -3.01
C ALA A 68 -14.29 -8.40 -4.36
N CYS A 69 -12.99 -8.49 -4.64
CA CYS A 69 -12.36 -8.01 -5.87
C CYS A 69 -13.02 -8.63 -7.12
N GLU A 70 -13.14 -9.95 -7.18
CA GLU A 70 -13.74 -10.66 -8.31
C GLU A 70 -15.21 -10.30 -8.54
N ASN A 71 -16.01 -10.22 -7.46
CA ASN A 71 -17.44 -9.98 -7.58
C ASN A 71 -17.81 -8.55 -7.98
N ILE A 72 -16.89 -7.58 -7.77
CA ILE A 72 -17.10 -6.19 -8.21
C ILE A 72 -16.39 -5.87 -9.54
N GLY A 73 -15.79 -6.87 -10.19
CA GLY A 73 -15.04 -6.71 -11.44
C GLY A 73 -13.70 -5.98 -11.25
N GLY A 74 -13.07 -6.15 -10.10
CA GLY A 74 -11.73 -5.64 -9.81
C GLY A 74 -10.62 -6.51 -10.43
N SER A 75 -9.38 -6.02 -10.35
CA SER A 75 -8.18 -6.77 -10.75
C SER A 75 -7.47 -7.31 -9.50
N PHE A 76 -7.39 -8.63 -9.41
CA PHE A 76 -6.64 -9.32 -8.35
C PHE A 76 -5.30 -9.79 -8.90
N ILE A 77 -4.21 -9.20 -8.39
CA ILE A 77 -2.85 -9.42 -8.86
C ILE A 77 -2.08 -10.10 -7.74
N GLN A 78 -1.74 -11.36 -7.93
CA GLN A 78 -0.93 -12.11 -6.99
C GLN A 78 0.54 -12.05 -7.41
N ILE A 79 1.40 -11.62 -6.50
CA ILE A 79 2.85 -11.56 -6.67
C ILE A 79 3.47 -12.57 -5.73
N SER A 80 4.16 -13.56 -6.30
CA SER A 80 4.88 -14.59 -5.56
C SER A 80 6.23 -14.87 -6.21
N PRO A 81 7.13 -15.59 -5.57
CA PRO A 81 8.45 -15.87 -6.12
C PRO A 81 8.43 -16.53 -7.51
N ALA A 82 7.39 -17.31 -7.80
CA ALA A 82 7.19 -18.03 -9.06
C ALA A 82 5.95 -17.57 -9.83
N SER A 83 5.41 -16.40 -9.53
CA SER A 83 4.23 -15.84 -10.21
C SER A 83 4.54 -15.51 -11.67
N SER A 84 3.52 -15.65 -12.52
CA SER A 84 3.53 -15.08 -13.88
C SER A 84 3.30 -13.56 -13.88
N ASN A 85 2.78 -13.00 -12.78
CA ASN A 85 2.62 -11.57 -12.61
C ASN A 85 3.94 -10.94 -12.16
N CYS A 86 4.42 -9.97 -12.89
CA CYS A 86 5.72 -9.35 -12.70
C CYS A 86 5.60 -7.84 -12.66
N ILE A 87 6.37 -7.24 -11.77
CA ILE A 87 6.55 -5.78 -11.68
C ILE A 87 8.05 -5.52 -11.80
N ASN A 88 8.45 -4.85 -12.87
CA ASN A 88 9.84 -4.46 -13.07
C ASN A 88 10.18 -3.30 -12.13
N VAL A 89 11.02 -3.56 -11.14
CA VAL A 89 11.46 -2.53 -10.18
C VAL A 89 12.30 -1.43 -10.85
N MET A 90 12.97 -1.75 -11.97
CA MET A 90 13.78 -0.81 -12.75
C MET A 90 12.94 0.10 -13.65
N GLU A 91 11.63 -0.11 -13.77
CA GLU A 91 10.79 0.61 -14.69
C GLU A 91 10.59 2.08 -14.27
N ILE A 92 10.98 3.01 -15.17
CA ILE A 92 10.57 4.41 -15.10
C ILE A 92 9.22 4.52 -15.79
N ARG A 93 8.18 4.87 -15.03
CA ARG A 93 6.81 4.93 -15.56
C ARG A 93 6.48 6.33 -16.03
N LYS A 94 5.70 6.39 -17.11
CA LYS A 94 5.27 7.66 -17.68
C LYS A 94 4.34 8.38 -16.70
N THR A 95 4.71 9.58 -16.28
CA THR A 95 3.82 10.47 -15.55
C THR A 95 3.09 11.34 -16.59
N ASP A 96 1.79 11.55 -16.46
CA ASP A 96 1.02 12.39 -17.38
C ASP A 96 1.35 13.88 -17.14
N LYS A 97 2.43 14.35 -17.77
CA LYS A 97 2.91 15.72 -17.66
C LYS A 97 1.92 16.74 -18.26
N ALA A 98 1.14 16.33 -19.28
CA ALA A 98 0.23 17.25 -19.95
C ALA A 98 -0.85 17.78 -18.99
N ALA A 99 -1.33 16.95 -18.07
CA ALA A 99 -2.30 17.39 -17.05
C ALA A 99 -1.66 18.30 -16.00
N SER A 100 -0.41 18.06 -15.61
CA SER A 100 0.30 18.91 -14.64
C SER A 100 0.74 20.25 -15.25
N ASP A 101 1.22 20.26 -16.50
CA ASP A 101 1.65 21.50 -17.18
C ASP A 101 0.50 22.48 -17.42
N ILE A 102 -0.71 21.97 -17.68
CA ILE A 102 -1.92 22.79 -17.82
C ILE A 102 -2.30 23.46 -16.49
N LEU A 103 -2.09 22.77 -15.37
CA LEU A 103 -2.53 23.22 -14.05
C LEU A 103 -1.47 24.05 -13.31
N ASP A 104 -0.20 23.72 -13.47
CA ASP A 104 0.91 24.27 -12.66
C ASP A 104 1.89 25.15 -13.45
N GLY A 105 1.79 25.17 -14.79
CA GLY A 105 2.76 25.79 -15.65
C GLY A 105 4.05 24.97 -15.82
N PRO A 106 5.05 25.47 -16.57
CA PRO A 106 6.28 24.74 -16.83
C PRO A 106 7.07 24.55 -15.53
N MET A 107 7.05 23.32 -15.01
CA MET A 107 7.85 22.95 -13.83
C MET A 107 9.33 22.75 -14.20
N ILE A 108 10.21 22.98 -13.22
CA ILE A 108 11.62 22.60 -13.33
C ILE A 108 11.65 21.08 -13.61
N GLN A 109 12.23 20.70 -14.76
CA GLN A 109 12.33 19.30 -15.14
C GLN A 109 13.34 18.59 -14.23
N HIS A 110 12.85 17.82 -13.26
CA HIS A 110 13.69 16.88 -12.52
C HIS A 110 13.98 15.65 -13.39
N SER A 111 15.18 15.10 -13.25
CA SER A 111 15.53 13.85 -13.92
C SER A 111 14.71 12.69 -13.36
N GLU A 112 13.91 12.05 -14.23
CA GLU A 112 13.14 10.86 -13.86
C GLU A 112 14.06 9.68 -13.51
N LEU A 113 15.21 9.58 -14.20
CA LEU A 113 16.24 8.60 -13.88
C LEU A 113 16.81 8.82 -12.48
N ALA A 114 17.15 10.07 -12.11
CA ALA A 114 17.67 10.36 -10.77
C ALA A 114 16.67 9.99 -9.66
N SER A 115 15.38 10.31 -9.85
CA SER A 115 14.34 9.90 -8.91
C SER A 115 14.22 8.38 -8.82
N LYS A 116 14.27 7.67 -9.96
CA LYS A 116 14.20 6.21 -9.97
C LYS A 116 15.41 5.56 -9.30
N ILE A 117 16.61 6.11 -9.46
CA ILE A 117 17.82 5.61 -8.78
C ILE A 117 17.65 5.75 -7.26
N GLN A 118 17.04 6.83 -6.77
CA GLN A 118 16.75 6.97 -5.33
C GLN A 118 15.79 5.88 -4.84
N ASP A 119 14.72 5.58 -5.57
CA ASP A 119 13.80 4.49 -5.24
C ASP A 119 14.51 3.12 -5.27
N LEU A 120 15.43 2.92 -6.22
CA LEU A 120 16.25 1.71 -6.29
C LEU A 120 17.22 1.58 -5.12
N HIS A 121 17.76 2.67 -4.60
CA HIS A 121 18.55 2.63 -3.37
C HIS A 121 17.72 2.16 -2.17
N ILE A 122 16.43 2.51 -2.08
CA ILE A 122 15.54 1.96 -1.05
C ILE A 122 15.37 0.45 -1.26
N PHE A 123 15.05 0.02 -2.48
CA PHE A 123 14.90 -1.39 -2.83
C PHE A 123 16.15 -2.21 -2.42
N PHE A 124 17.33 -1.77 -2.84
CA PHE A 124 18.57 -2.47 -2.52
C PHE A 124 18.93 -2.41 -1.03
N SER A 125 18.57 -1.34 -0.32
CA SER A 125 18.79 -1.25 1.12
C SER A 125 17.89 -2.19 1.93
N LEU A 126 16.71 -2.54 1.40
CA LEU A 126 15.84 -3.58 1.98
C LEU A 126 16.38 -4.98 1.67
N LEU A 127 16.94 -5.18 0.49
CA LEU A 127 17.50 -6.46 0.06
C LEU A 127 18.86 -6.74 0.75
N ILE A 128 19.65 -5.70 0.99
CA ILE A 128 21.02 -5.75 1.56
C ILE A 128 21.12 -4.73 2.70
N PRO A 129 20.58 -5.03 3.89
CA PRO A 129 20.52 -4.06 4.99
C PRO A 129 21.88 -3.62 5.51
N ASP A 130 22.91 -4.46 5.37
CA ASP A 130 24.29 -4.23 5.83
C ASP A 130 25.20 -3.62 4.74
N MET A 131 24.63 -3.02 3.71
CA MET A 131 25.40 -2.39 2.62
C MET A 131 26.24 -1.21 3.11
N SER A 132 27.55 -1.27 2.87
CA SER A 132 28.48 -0.20 3.22
C SER A 132 28.28 1.07 2.38
N HIS A 133 28.85 2.18 2.82
CA HIS A 133 28.80 3.43 2.04
C HIS A 133 29.51 3.29 0.69
N GLU A 134 30.62 2.54 0.64
CA GLU A 134 31.33 2.26 -0.60
C GLU A 134 30.51 1.43 -1.57
N GLU A 135 29.87 0.37 -1.06
CA GLU A 135 28.97 -0.47 -1.86
C GLU A 135 27.77 0.32 -2.41
N LYS A 136 27.23 1.26 -1.62
CA LYS A 136 26.15 2.16 -2.10
C LYS A 136 26.59 3.02 -3.28
N GLN A 137 27.84 3.55 -3.23
CA GLN A 137 28.41 4.33 -4.32
C GLN A 137 28.67 3.47 -5.56
N LEU A 138 29.19 2.27 -5.39
CA LEU A 138 29.42 1.33 -6.48
C LEU A 138 28.10 0.86 -7.13
N LEU A 139 27.06 0.69 -6.31
CA LEU A 139 25.71 0.39 -6.78
C LEU A 139 25.14 1.55 -7.62
N ASP A 140 25.27 2.78 -7.14
CA ASP A 140 24.83 3.98 -7.88
C ASP A 140 25.44 4.04 -9.26
N GLU A 141 26.78 3.86 -9.34
CA GLU A 141 27.51 3.79 -10.61
C GLU A 141 26.99 2.65 -11.51
N ALA A 142 26.76 1.46 -10.94
CA ALA A 142 26.26 0.32 -11.70
C ALA A 142 24.84 0.56 -12.24
N LEU A 143 23.98 1.20 -11.48
CA LEU A 143 22.62 1.58 -11.92
C LEU A 143 22.69 2.56 -13.09
N ILE A 144 23.49 3.61 -12.97
CA ILE A 144 23.69 4.60 -14.07
C ILE A 144 24.22 3.91 -15.33
N ILE A 145 25.22 3.05 -15.22
CA ILE A 145 25.78 2.29 -16.35
C ILE A 145 24.67 1.42 -16.99
N THR A 146 23.85 0.75 -16.19
CA THR A 146 22.80 -0.13 -16.66
C THR A 146 21.77 0.62 -17.52
N TYR A 147 21.32 1.79 -17.07
CA TYR A 147 20.39 2.62 -17.85
C TYR A 147 21.07 3.19 -19.09
N ASN A 148 22.32 3.63 -18.98
CA ASN A 148 23.09 4.16 -20.12
C ASN A 148 23.26 3.11 -21.23
N ARG A 149 23.41 1.82 -20.91
CA ARG A 149 23.46 0.72 -21.90
C ARG A 149 22.16 0.59 -22.71
N LYS A 150 21.03 1.02 -22.15
CA LYS A 150 19.74 1.12 -22.88
C LYS A 150 19.55 2.49 -23.55
N GLY A 151 20.58 3.36 -23.51
CA GLY A 151 20.52 4.73 -24.05
C GLY A 151 19.60 5.65 -23.25
N ILE A 152 19.42 5.39 -21.95
CA ILE A 152 18.64 6.20 -21.01
C ILE A 152 19.61 6.97 -20.13
N THR A 153 19.48 8.30 -20.09
CA THR A 153 20.35 9.23 -19.37
C THR A 153 19.52 10.14 -18.44
N HIS A 154 20.18 11.04 -17.73
CA HIS A 154 19.49 12.05 -16.91
C HIS A 154 18.62 13.03 -17.70
N GLU A 155 18.75 13.06 -19.02
CA GLU A 155 17.87 13.83 -19.90
C GLU A 155 16.57 13.06 -20.13
N ASN A 156 15.43 13.58 -19.70
CA ASN A 156 14.14 12.91 -19.81
C ASN A 156 13.73 12.56 -21.25
N GLN A 157 14.24 13.31 -22.25
CA GLN A 157 14.02 12.98 -23.67
C GLN A 157 14.63 11.64 -24.07
N SER A 158 15.69 11.19 -23.39
CA SER A 158 16.33 9.89 -23.62
C SER A 158 15.43 8.69 -23.30
N LEU A 159 14.38 8.89 -22.51
CA LEU A 159 13.39 7.87 -22.17
C LEU A 159 12.49 7.51 -23.35
N ILE A 160 12.30 8.43 -24.30
CA ILE A 160 11.36 8.25 -25.42
C ILE A 160 11.96 7.30 -26.45
N ASP A 161 11.14 6.31 -26.86
CA ASP A 161 11.51 5.41 -27.95
C ASP A 161 11.45 6.16 -29.29
N PRO A 162 12.58 6.30 -30.02
CA PRO A 162 12.61 6.99 -31.30
C PRO A 162 11.77 6.32 -32.39
N GLU A 163 11.55 5.00 -32.28
CA GLU A 163 10.75 4.23 -33.25
C GLU A 163 9.25 4.27 -32.92
N LYS A 164 8.87 4.59 -31.64
CA LYS A 164 7.50 4.62 -31.17
C LYS A 164 7.19 5.92 -30.43
N PRO A 165 6.89 7.01 -31.16
CA PRO A 165 6.60 8.30 -30.55
C PRO A 165 5.52 8.21 -29.45
N GLY A 166 5.84 8.76 -28.28
CA GLY A 166 4.96 8.74 -27.12
C GLY A 166 5.06 7.49 -26.22
N CYS A 167 5.87 6.51 -26.59
CA CYS A 167 6.23 5.38 -25.74
C CYS A 167 7.63 5.57 -25.14
N TYR A 168 7.85 5.03 -23.95
CA TYR A 168 9.20 4.92 -23.38
C TYR A 168 9.93 3.70 -23.98
N LYS A 169 11.24 3.77 -23.99
CA LYS A 169 12.11 2.64 -24.33
C LYS A 169 11.85 1.47 -23.40
N THR A 170 12.21 0.27 -23.84
CA THR A 170 12.23 -0.91 -22.96
C THR A 170 13.20 -0.66 -21.81
N MET A 171 12.71 -0.69 -20.60
CA MET A 171 13.51 -0.46 -19.40
C MET A 171 14.42 -1.64 -19.09
N PRO A 172 15.57 -1.42 -18.44
CA PRO A 172 16.38 -2.53 -17.95
C PRO A 172 15.60 -3.36 -16.91
N ILE A 173 16.08 -4.56 -16.64
CA ILE A 173 15.60 -5.47 -15.59
C ILE A 173 16.74 -5.74 -14.60
N LEU A 174 16.47 -6.43 -13.50
CA LEU A 174 17.48 -6.75 -12.49
C LEU A 174 18.66 -7.56 -13.07
N GLY A 175 18.42 -8.39 -14.09
CA GLY A 175 19.46 -9.12 -14.80
C GLY A 175 20.48 -8.21 -15.48
N ASP A 176 20.04 -7.08 -16.06
CA ASP A 176 20.95 -6.11 -16.66
C ASP A 176 21.86 -5.47 -15.59
N VAL A 177 21.35 -5.19 -14.38
CA VAL A 177 22.14 -4.71 -13.24
C VAL A 177 23.13 -5.77 -12.77
N TYR A 178 22.66 -7.02 -12.66
CA TYR A 178 23.50 -8.15 -12.27
C TYR A 178 24.73 -8.30 -13.17
N GLU A 179 24.56 -8.20 -14.48
CA GLU A 179 25.66 -8.25 -15.45
C GLU A 179 26.69 -7.15 -15.19
N VAL A 180 26.24 -5.91 -14.97
CA VAL A 180 27.12 -4.77 -14.66
C VAL A 180 27.88 -4.99 -13.34
N LEU A 181 27.18 -5.47 -12.30
CA LEU A 181 27.78 -5.75 -10.99
C LEU A 181 28.84 -6.89 -11.06
N MET A 182 28.69 -7.83 -12.00
CA MET A 182 29.64 -8.92 -12.18
C MET A 182 30.96 -8.49 -12.86
N GLU A 183 31.01 -7.31 -13.50
CA GLU A 183 32.20 -6.83 -14.21
C GLU A 183 33.35 -6.40 -13.29
N LYS A 184 33.04 -5.97 -12.05
CA LYS A 184 34.02 -5.51 -11.07
C LYS A 184 34.11 -6.49 -9.89
N ALA A 185 35.32 -6.71 -9.38
CA ALA A 185 35.51 -7.59 -8.22
C ALA A 185 34.85 -7.05 -6.95
N GLU A 186 34.84 -5.75 -6.78
CA GLU A 186 34.33 -5.01 -5.63
C GLU A 186 32.81 -5.13 -5.51
N THR A 187 32.08 -5.32 -6.61
CA THR A 187 30.61 -5.41 -6.67
C THR A 187 30.08 -6.85 -6.66
N LYS A 188 30.96 -7.86 -6.67
CA LYS A 188 30.56 -9.28 -6.72
C LYS A 188 29.66 -9.71 -5.55
N ARG A 189 29.86 -9.14 -4.35
CA ARG A 189 28.98 -9.43 -3.21
C ARG A 189 27.54 -9.00 -3.51
N LEU A 190 27.34 -7.80 -4.04
CA LEU A 190 26.03 -7.29 -4.42
C LEU A 190 25.39 -8.18 -5.51
N ALA A 191 26.16 -8.54 -6.53
CA ALA A 191 25.71 -9.44 -7.59
C ALA A 191 25.28 -10.81 -7.02
N ASN A 192 26.07 -11.41 -6.12
CA ASN A 192 25.77 -12.70 -5.53
C ASN A 192 24.45 -12.68 -4.73
N ILE A 193 24.16 -11.60 -4.02
CA ILE A 193 22.88 -11.45 -3.29
C ILE A 193 21.73 -11.28 -4.30
N LEU A 194 21.92 -10.45 -5.32
CA LEU A 194 20.92 -10.21 -6.37
C LEU A 194 20.62 -11.48 -7.20
N ASN A 195 21.57 -12.42 -7.26
CA ASN A 195 21.43 -13.66 -8.04
C ASN A 195 20.19 -14.48 -7.69
N ARG A 196 19.70 -14.41 -6.43
CA ARG A 196 18.45 -15.05 -6.01
C ARG A 196 17.24 -14.54 -6.81
N MET A 197 17.24 -13.27 -7.18
CA MET A 197 16.17 -12.65 -7.94
C MET A 197 16.38 -12.78 -9.46
N VAL A 198 17.62 -12.98 -9.92
CA VAL A 198 17.92 -13.06 -11.36
C VAL A 198 17.82 -14.51 -11.87
N HIS A 199 18.50 -15.43 -11.21
CA HIS A 199 18.59 -16.84 -11.64
C HIS A 199 18.04 -17.84 -10.61
N GLY A 200 17.68 -17.35 -9.42
CA GLY A 200 17.23 -18.17 -8.29
C GLY A 200 15.71 -18.27 -8.17
N SER A 201 15.28 -18.55 -6.95
CA SER A 201 13.88 -18.87 -6.63
C SER A 201 12.91 -17.69 -6.70
N ALA A 202 13.38 -16.45 -6.85
CA ALA A 202 12.56 -15.25 -6.90
C ALA A 202 12.65 -14.51 -8.25
N SER A 203 12.73 -15.26 -9.34
CA SER A 203 12.94 -14.75 -10.70
C SER A 203 11.74 -13.95 -11.27
N SER A 204 10.57 -13.97 -10.61
CA SER A 204 9.42 -13.12 -10.96
C SER A 204 9.73 -11.62 -10.86
N PHE A 205 10.74 -11.23 -10.07
CA PHE A 205 11.19 -9.84 -9.99
C PHE A 205 12.12 -9.40 -11.13
N ASN A 206 12.59 -10.35 -11.95
CA ASN A 206 13.54 -10.11 -13.05
C ASN A 206 12.87 -10.18 -14.42
N GLN A 207 11.74 -9.50 -14.59
CA GLN A 207 11.01 -9.48 -15.86
C GLN A 207 10.39 -8.09 -16.08
N GLN A 208 9.96 -7.82 -17.32
CA GLN A 208 9.19 -6.61 -17.62
C GLN A 208 7.82 -6.66 -16.92
N THR A 209 7.30 -5.50 -16.54
CA THR A 209 5.96 -5.39 -15.96
C THR A 209 4.92 -5.91 -16.95
N ASN A 210 4.08 -6.83 -16.51
CA ASN A 210 3.00 -7.42 -17.29
C ASN A 210 1.62 -7.31 -16.62
N VAL A 211 1.55 -6.54 -15.52
CA VAL A 211 0.30 -6.29 -14.78
C VAL A 211 -0.19 -4.88 -15.00
N ASP A 212 -1.50 -4.69 -14.97
CA ASP A 212 -2.16 -3.39 -15.22
C ASP A 212 -2.94 -2.92 -14.01
N LEU A 213 -2.76 -1.64 -13.66
CA LEU A 213 -3.46 -0.94 -12.58
C LEU A 213 -4.58 -0.01 -13.09
N SER A 214 -5.05 -0.16 -14.32
CA SER A 214 -6.10 0.70 -14.90
C SER A 214 -7.47 0.48 -14.26
N ASN A 215 -7.70 -0.69 -13.66
CA ASN A 215 -8.96 -0.99 -13.00
C ASN A 215 -9.19 -0.05 -11.79
N LYS A 216 -10.44 0.27 -11.55
CA LYS A 216 -10.83 1.14 -10.43
C LYS A 216 -10.82 0.44 -9.05
N TYR A 217 -10.58 -0.85 -9.01
CA TYR A 217 -10.37 -1.60 -7.77
C TYR A 217 -9.31 -2.66 -8.01
N VAL A 218 -8.14 -2.46 -7.44
CA VAL A 218 -6.99 -3.33 -7.64
C VAL A 218 -6.49 -3.84 -6.30
N VAL A 219 -6.28 -5.13 -6.21
CA VAL A 219 -5.66 -5.79 -5.06
C VAL A 219 -4.33 -6.40 -5.50
N LEU A 220 -3.25 -6.01 -4.83
CA LEU A 220 -1.94 -6.65 -4.94
C LEU A 220 -1.76 -7.58 -3.74
N ASP A 221 -1.91 -8.86 -3.99
CA ASP A 221 -1.68 -9.92 -3.02
C ASP A 221 -0.21 -10.35 -3.07
N ILE A 222 0.52 -10.09 -1.98
CA ILE A 222 1.91 -10.47 -1.83
C ILE A 222 2.12 -11.45 -0.67
N SER A 223 1.05 -12.11 -0.21
CA SER A 223 1.06 -12.99 0.96
C SER A 223 1.87 -14.28 0.80
N GLU A 224 2.23 -14.64 -0.43
CA GLU A 224 3.12 -15.78 -0.70
C GLU A 224 4.61 -15.43 -0.59
N LEU A 225 4.95 -14.14 -0.44
CA LEU A 225 6.31 -13.72 -0.14
C LEU A 225 6.59 -13.91 1.36
N SER A 226 7.81 -14.26 1.70
CA SER A 226 8.22 -14.49 3.10
C SER A 226 9.62 -13.96 3.39
N GLY A 227 9.91 -13.69 4.67
CA GLY A 227 11.20 -13.14 5.09
C GLY A 227 11.54 -11.83 4.39
N ASP A 228 12.77 -11.68 3.96
CA ASP A 228 13.27 -10.46 3.31
C ASP A 228 12.49 -10.10 2.04
N LEU A 229 12.03 -11.11 1.28
CA LEU A 229 11.26 -10.88 0.07
C LEU A 229 9.89 -10.26 0.33
N LEU A 230 9.31 -10.43 1.52
CA LEU A 230 8.02 -9.80 1.85
C LEU A 230 8.16 -8.28 1.95
N THR A 231 9.15 -7.79 2.67
CA THR A 231 9.38 -6.34 2.82
C THR A 231 9.76 -5.69 1.47
N VAL A 232 10.64 -6.36 0.71
CA VAL A 232 11.01 -5.94 -0.64
C VAL A 232 9.80 -5.92 -1.57
N GLY A 233 9.00 -7.00 -1.60
CA GLY A 233 7.79 -7.09 -2.43
C GLY A 233 6.72 -6.08 -2.05
N MET A 234 6.58 -5.80 -0.74
CA MET A 234 5.67 -4.76 -0.25
C MET A 234 6.10 -3.37 -0.71
N PHE A 235 7.40 -3.07 -0.68
CA PHE A 235 7.94 -1.83 -1.24
C PHE A 235 7.67 -1.73 -2.75
N VAL A 236 7.98 -2.78 -3.52
CA VAL A 236 7.77 -2.81 -4.98
C VAL A 236 6.29 -2.62 -5.34
N ALA A 237 5.39 -3.29 -4.62
CA ALA A 237 3.95 -3.14 -4.82
C ALA A 237 3.47 -1.72 -4.50
N LEU A 238 3.97 -1.14 -3.41
CA LEU A 238 3.62 0.23 -3.01
C LEU A 238 4.18 1.27 -4.00
N ASP A 239 5.44 1.14 -4.44
CA ASP A 239 6.05 2.02 -5.44
C ASP A 239 5.29 1.97 -6.77
N PHE A 240 4.87 0.77 -7.18
CA PHE A 240 4.06 0.59 -8.37
C PHE A 240 2.72 1.30 -8.27
N VAL A 241 1.99 1.10 -7.17
CA VAL A 241 0.70 1.78 -6.91
C VAL A 241 0.90 3.29 -6.77
N TRP A 242 1.94 3.73 -6.08
CA TRP A 242 2.22 5.14 -5.88
C TRP A 242 2.56 5.85 -7.20
N SER A 243 3.33 5.21 -8.07
CA SER A 243 3.59 5.72 -9.41
C SER A 243 2.31 5.89 -10.21
N LYS A 244 1.39 4.91 -10.15
CA LYS A 244 0.06 5.00 -10.77
C LYS A 244 -0.79 6.12 -10.17
N ALA A 245 -0.73 6.31 -8.86
CA ALA A 245 -1.49 7.36 -8.18
C ALA A 245 -1.04 8.77 -8.59
N LYS A 246 0.23 8.95 -8.96
CA LYS A 246 0.78 10.23 -9.43
C LYS A 246 0.39 10.61 -10.86
N GLU A 247 -0.09 9.67 -11.68
CA GLU A 247 -0.38 9.93 -13.10
C GLU A 247 -1.44 11.01 -13.32
N ASP A 248 -2.54 10.99 -12.58
CA ASP A 248 -3.63 11.94 -12.73
C ASP A 248 -4.12 12.44 -11.36
N ARG A 249 -3.81 13.67 -11.02
CA ARG A 249 -4.18 14.27 -9.73
C ARG A 249 -5.65 14.72 -9.63
N THR A 250 -6.40 14.69 -10.72
CA THR A 250 -7.82 15.07 -10.75
C THR A 250 -8.74 13.92 -10.34
N VAL A 251 -8.25 12.69 -10.40
CA VAL A 251 -8.99 11.49 -10.02
C VAL A 251 -8.83 11.24 -8.51
N GLU A 252 -9.94 11.10 -7.80
CA GLU A 252 -9.91 10.66 -6.39
C GLU A 252 -9.47 9.20 -6.29
N LYS A 253 -8.50 8.93 -5.43
CA LYS A 253 -7.94 7.60 -5.22
C LYS A 253 -7.59 7.32 -3.77
N ALA A 254 -7.62 6.04 -3.37
CA ALA A 254 -7.24 5.59 -2.05
C ALA A 254 -6.27 4.42 -2.15
N ILE A 255 -5.13 4.51 -1.47
CA ILE A 255 -4.14 3.46 -1.35
C ILE A 255 -4.27 2.85 0.04
N PHE A 256 -4.75 1.63 0.11
CA PHE A 256 -4.86 0.85 1.34
C PHE A 256 -3.59 0.00 1.51
N ILE A 257 -2.92 0.19 2.62
CA ILE A 257 -1.71 -0.55 2.99
C ILE A 257 -2.05 -1.35 4.26
N ASP A 258 -2.34 -2.63 4.08
CA ASP A 258 -2.55 -3.53 5.22
C ASP A 258 -1.18 -3.88 5.84
N GLU A 259 -1.15 -4.04 7.16
CA GLU A 259 0.06 -4.34 7.94
C GLU A 259 1.25 -3.40 7.62
N VAL A 260 0.99 -2.10 7.56
CA VAL A 260 1.98 -1.07 7.20
C VAL A 260 3.23 -1.10 8.09
N TRP A 261 3.13 -1.61 9.31
CA TRP A 261 4.26 -1.76 10.24
C TRP A 261 5.41 -2.59 9.63
N LYS A 262 5.14 -3.48 8.68
CA LYS A 262 6.17 -4.25 7.97
C LYS A 262 7.13 -3.38 7.14
N LEU A 263 6.69 -2.18 6.75
CA LEU A 263 7.54 -1.19 6.04
C LEU A 263 8.11 -0.09 6.93
N ILE A 264 7.57 0.10 8.13
CA ILE A 264 7.99 1.19 9.01
C ILE A 264 8.48 0.72 10.39
N GLY A 265 8.37 -0.57 10.68
CA GLY A 265 8.74 -1.19 11.95
C GLY A 265 10.18 -1.73 11.98
N ALA A 266 10.50 -2.49 13.02
CA ALA A 266 11.85 -2.99 13.31
C ALA A 266 12.44 -3.87 12.18
N ALA A 267 11.60 -4.59 11.44
CA ALA A 267 12.03 -5.45 10.32
C ALA A 267 12.36 -4.67 9.02
N SER A 268 12.13 -3.36 9.00
CA SER A 268 12.39 -2.47 7.87
C SER A 268 13.62 -1.59 8.12
N ASN A 269 13.80 -0.59 7.28
CA ASN A 269 14.85 0.41 7.44
C ASN A 269 14.29 1.84 7.35
N GLU A 270 15.13 2.81 7.73
CA GLU A 270 14.72 4.21 7.76
C GLU A 270 14.33 4.77 6.40
N MET A 271 14.97 4.32 5.32
CA MET A 271 14.70 4.81 3.96
C MET A 271 13.29 4.39 3.51
N ALA A 272 12.93 3.12 3.73
CA ALA A 272 11.59 2.64 3.41
C ALA A 272 10.52 3.29 4.30
N ALA A 273 10.81 3.47 5.59
CA ALA A 273 9.89 4.14 6.51
C ALA A 273 9.67 5.62 6.16
N GLU A 274 10.72 6.34 5.77
CA GLU A 274 10.60 7.73 5.29
C GLU A 274 9.80 7.78 3.99
N TYR A 275 10.02 6.84 3.06
CA TYR A 275 9.27 6.75 1.81
C TYR A 275 7.76 6.60 2.07
N VAL A 276 7.36 5.71 2.96
CA VAL A 276 5.94 5.54 3.34
C VAL A 276 5.40 6.83 3.97
N LEU A 277 6.14 7.42 4.92
CA LEU A 277 5.73 8.67 5.57
C LEU A 277 5.57 9.80 4.56
N GLU A 278 6.46 9.90 3.57
CA GLU A 278 6.39 10.91 2.53
C GLU A 278 5.12 10.76 1.68
N ILE A 279 4.73 9.53 1.32
CA ILE A 279 3.45 9.28 0.64
C ILE A 279 2.30 9.89 1.44
N PHE A 280 2.22 9.63 2.76
CA PHE A 280 1.15 10.17 3.60
C PHE A 280 1.17 11.69 3.71
N LYS A 281 2.33 12.34 3.59
CA LYS A 281 2.45 13.81 3.60
C LYS A 281 1.94 14.43 2.29
N ILE A 282 2.26 13.82 1.14
CA ILE A 282 2.07 14.47 -0.17
C ILE A 282 0.89 13.95 -0.98
N ILE A 283 0.34 12.76 -0.67
CA ILE A 283 -0.71 12.08 -1.45
C ILE A 283 -1.95 12.95 -1.69
N ARG A 284 -2.26 13.85 -0.75
CA ARG A 284 -3.35 14.84 -0.92
C ARG A 284 -3.16 15.68 -2.16
N GLY A 285 -1.92 16.11 -2.48
CA GLY A 285 -1.60 16.90 -3.67
C GLY A 285 -1.88 16.18 -4.99
N TYR A 286 -2.02 14.86 -4.92
CA TYR A 286 -2.35 13.99 -6.06
C TYR A 286 -3.81 13.50 -6.03
N GLY A 287 -4.69 14.18 -5.29
CA GLY A 287 -6.11 13.79 -5.18
C GLY A 287 -6.31 12.47 -4.41
N GLY A 288 -5.33 12.06 -3.60
CA GLY A 288 -5.30 10.75 -3.00
C GLY A 288 -5.52 10.74 -1.48
N SER A 289 -5.77 9.53 -0.98
CA SER A 289 -5.84 9.16 0.43
C SER A 289 -4.92 7.97 0.70
N GLY A 290 -4.02 8.09 1.67
CA GLY A 290 -3.30 6.97 2.27
C GLY A 290 -4.14 6.37 3.40
N VAL A 291 -4.47 5.09 3.31
CA VAL A 291 -5.18 4.35 4.35
C VAL A 291 -4.27 3.24 4.85
N CYS A 292 -3.76 3.38 6.07
CA CYS A 292 -2.95 2.33 6.69
C CYS A 292 -3.76 1.51 7.68
N ALA A 293 -3.45 0.22 7.75
CA ALA A 293 -3.94 -0.65 8.81
C ALA A 293 -2.75 -1.29 9.54
N THR A 294 -2.87 -1.42 10.87
CA THR A 294 -1.88 -2.09 11.71
C THR A 294 -2.53 -2.84 12.85
N GLN A 295 -1.97 -4.00 13.18
CA GLN A 295 -2.33 -4.79 14.37
C GLN A 295 -1.20 -4.81 15.39
N ASP A 296 0.00 -4.41 15.03
CA ASP A 296 1.15 -4.39 15.90
C ASP A 296 1.59 -2.94 16.10
N LEU A 297 1.20 -2.37 17.24
CA LEU A 297 1.58 -1.00 17.60
C LEU A 297 3.01 -0.95 18.15
N THR A 298 3.51 -2.03 18.72
CA THR A 298 4.88 -2.09 19.22
C THR A 298 5.85 -1.94 18.07
N ASP A 299 5.69 -2.75 17.02
CA ASP A 299 6.52 -2.64 15.81
C ASP A 299 6.23 -1.36 15.02
N PHE A 300 4.99 -0.90 14.98
CA PHE A 300 4.61 0.36 14.33
C PHE A 300 5.34 1.58 14.92
N PHE A 301 5.67 1.55 16.20
CA PHE A 301 6.43 2.61 16.89
C PHE A 301 7.88 2.24 17.18
N ALA A 302 8.39 1.10 16.70
CA ALA A 302 9.74 0.63 17.07
C ALA A 302 10.86 1.46 16.46
N LEU A 303 10.71 1.91 15.20
CA LEU A 303 11.79 2.55 14.48
C LEU A 303 11.93 4.03 14.89
N LYS A 304 13.15 4.47 15.31
CA LYS A 304 13.45 5.86 15.70
C LYS A 304 12.45 6.43 16.71
N ASP A 305 12.24 5.72 17.81
CA ASP A 305 11.35 6.13 18.90
C ASP A 305 9.92 6.49 18.42
N GLY A 306 9.45 5.78 17.42
CA GLY A 306 8.11 5.99 16.86
C GLY A 306 7.96 7.15 15.89
N LYS A 307 9.05 7.78 15.44
CA LYS A 307 9.01 8.93 14.49
C LYS A 307 8.08 8.68 13.31
N TYR A 308 8.22 7.53 12.66
CA TYR A 308 7.48 7.21 11.43
C TYR A 308 6.02 6.87 11.71
N GLY A 309 5.75 6.01 12.69
CA GLY A 309 4.39 5.67 13.09
C GLY A 309 3.59 6.88 13.57
N ARG A 310 4.18 7.70 14.46
CA ARG A 310 3.56 8.96 14.91
C ARG A 310 3.35 9.93 13.75
N GLY A 311 4.32 10.00 12.82
CA GLY A 311 4.20 10.82 11.61
C GLY A 311 3.01 10.42 10.74
N ILE A 312 2.80 9.13 10.51
CA ILE A 312 1.66 8.61 9.74
C ILE A 312 0.34 8.90 10.46
N ILE A 313 0.24 8.62 11.78
CA ILE A 313 -0.98 8.90 12.57
C ILE A 313 -1.31 10.40 12.56
N ASN A 314 -0.32 11.28 12.68
CA ASN A 314 -0.53 12.72 12.64
C ASN A 314 -1.02 13.22 11.28
N ASN A 315 -0.57 12.56 10.19
CA ASN A 315 -1.02 12.83 8.84
C ASN A 315 -2.35 12.13 8.49
N ALA A 316 -2.81 11.16 9.26
CA ALA A 316 -4.13 10.56 9.12
C ALA A 316 -5.18 11.38 9.90
N LYS A 317 -6.00 12.17 9.24
CA LYS A 317 -7.01 13.01 9.92
C LYS A 317 -8.22 12.21 10.40
N THR A 318 -8.46 11.05 9.84
CA THR A 318 -9.46 10.10 10.32
C THR A 318 -8.77 8.87 10.89
N LYS A 319 -9.07 8.50 12.13
CA LYS A 319 -8.58 7.29 12.76
C LYS A 319 -9.76 6.41 13.13
N ILE A 320 -9.63 5.12 12.84
CA ILE A 320 -10.56 4.08 13.28
C ILE A 320 -9.81 3.22 14.28
N ILE A 321 -10.27 3.21 15.52
CA ILE A 321 -9.68 2.48 16.63
C ILE A 321 -10.64 1.38 17.01
N LEU A 322 -10.23 0.15 16.77
CA LEU A 322 -10.99 -1.05 17.14
C LEU A 322 -10.55 -1.55 18.52
N ASN A 323 -11.00 -2.74 18.94
CA ASN A 323 -10.56 -3.33 20.19
C ASN A 323 -9.03 -3.46 20.25
N MET A 324 -8.47 -3.17 21.42
CA MET A 324 -7.04 -3.27 21.73
C MET A 324 -6.83 -3.86 23.11
N GLU A 325 -5.66 -4.48 23.31
CA GLU A 325 -5.18 -4.85 24.62
C GLU A 325 -4.80 -3.60 25.44
N ASN A 326 -4.77 -3.73 26.78
CA ASN A 326 -4.52 -2.59 27.68
C ASN A 326 -3.24 -1.81 27.33
N ASN A 327 -2.13 -2.52 27.07
CA ASN A 327 -0.83 -1.88 26.78
C ASN A 327 -0.88 -1.07 25.48
N GLU A 328 -1.52 -1.59 24.45
CA GLU A 328 -1.67 -0.91 23.16
C GLU A 328 -2.63 0.29 23.26
N ALA A 329 -3.73 0.12 24.03
CA ALA A 329 -4.68 1.20 24.29
C ALA A 329 -4.02 2.37 25.04
N GLU A 330 -3.10 2.09 25.98
CA GLU A 330 -2.31 3.12 26.68
C GLU A 330 -1.39 3.87 25.71
N GLN A 331 -0.69 3.16 24.81
CA GLN A 331 0.15 3.80 23.80
C GLN A 331 -0.67 4.72 22.88
N ILE A 332 -1.84 4.27 22.43
CA ILE A 332 -2.70 5.07 21.57
C ILE A 332 -3.33 6.24 22.33
N LYS A 333 -3.66 6.08 23.61
CA LYS A 333 -4.13 7.16 24.49
C LYS A 333 -3.10 8.29 24.52
N GLU A 334 -1.82 7.98 24.70
CA GLU A 334 -0.77 8.99 24.71
C GLU A 334 -0.64 9.71 23.36
N VAL A 335 -0.63 8.94 22.24
CA VAL A 335 -0.44 9.50 20.89
C VAL A 335 -1.63 10.36 20.44
N LEU A 336 -2.85 9.98 20.81
CA LEU A 336 -4.08 10.67 20.40
C LEU A 336 -4.67 11.57 21.47
N HIS A 337 -4.04 11.64 22.65
CA HIS A 337 -4.51 12.42 23.81
C HIS A 337 -5.95 12.04 24.25
N LEU A 338 -6.22 10.72 24.30
CA LEU A 338 -7.53 10.22 24.71
C LEU A 338 -7.70 10.32 26.23
N SER A 339 -8.96 10.47 26.67
CA SER A 339 -9.33 10.35 28.08
C SER A 339 -9.27 8.92 28.56
N GLU A 340 -9.20 8.72 29.91
CA GLU A 340 -9.29 7.38 30.52
C GLU A 340 -10.58 6.63 30.12
N ALA A 341 -11.69 7.34 30.04
CA ALA A 341 -12.97 6.76 29.68
C ALA A 341 -12.99 6.24 28.23
N GLU A 342 -12.34 6.98 27.30
CA GLU A 342 -12.20 6.55 25.92
C GLU A 342 -11.26 5.36 25.79
N MET A 343 -10.12 5.36 26.47
CA MET A 343 -9.18 4.25 26.52
C MET A 343 -9.86 2.98 27.05
N MET A 344 -10.56 3.09 28.18
CA MET A 344 -11.32 1.96 28.75
C MET A 344 -12.44 1.47 27.84
N SER A 345 -13.01 2.34 27.00
CA SER A 345 -14.00 1.94 26.00
C SER A 345 -13.36 1.12 24.88
N ILE A 346 -12.15 1.51 24.41
CA ILE A 346 -11.40 0.79 23.37
C ILE A 346 -11.13 -0.65 23.81
N VAL A 347 -10.65 -0.85 25.04
CA VAL A 347 -10.36 -2.19 25.58
C VAL A 347 -11.61 -3.08 25.66
N ARG A 348 -12.79 -2.47 25.80
CA ARG A 348 -14.08 -3.18 25.95
C ARG A 348 -14.88 -3.32 24.65
N PHE A 349 -14.35 -2.84 23.52
CA PHE A 349 -15.07 -2.97 22.26
C PHE A 349 -15.26 -4.44 21.88
N GLU A 350 -16.47 -4.78 21.56
CA GLU A 350 -16.77 -6.04 20.90
C GLU A 350 -16.45 -5.93 19.39
N ARG A 351 -16.30 -7.08 18.75
CA ARG A 351 -16.08 -7.13 17.30
C ARG A 351 -17.17 -6.38 16.54
N GLY A 352 -16.76 -5.50 15.61
CA GLY A 352 -17.65 -4.62 14.85
C GLY A 352 -17.94 -3.28 15.51
N ASN A 353 -17.43 -3.06 16.73
CA ASN A 353 -17.48 -1.76 17.40
C ASN A 353 -16.11 -1.10 17.35
N GLY A 354 -16.09 0.22 17.36
CA GLY A 354 -14.86 0.99 17.39
C GLY A 354 -15.11 2.46 17.65
N MET A 355 -14.03 3.19 17.73
CA MET A 355 -14.05 4.65 17.83
C MET A 355 -13.60 5.25 16.50
N ILE A 356 -14.33 6.22 16.00
CA ILE A 356 -13.88 7.09 14.91
C ILE A 356 -13.43 8.40 15.54
N SER A 357 -12.14 8.70 15.39
CA SER A 357 -11.52 9.96 15.79
C SER A 357 -11.28 10.81 14.55
N THR A 358 -11.92 11.96 14.46
CA THR A 358 -11.78 12.89 13.34
C THR A 358 -12.05 14.33 13.78
N ASN A 359 -11.24 15.28 13.30
CA ASN A 359 -11.38 16.72 13.65
C ASN A 359 -11.58 16.99 15.15
N ASN A 360 -10.82 16.31 16.00
CA ASN A 360 -10.90 16.35 17.47
C ASN A 360 -12.24 15.87 18.07
N ASN A 361 -13.05 15.15 17.30
CA ASN A 361 -14.25 14.51 17.77
C ASN A 361 -14.06 13.01 17.81
N ASN A 362 -14.39 12.37 18.91
CA ASN A 362 -14.34 10.93 19.11
C ASN A 362 -15.76 10.39 19.22
N LEU A 363 -16.11 9.46 18.33
CA LEU A 363 -17.44 8.85 18.27
C LEU A 363 -17.33 7.34 18.37
N THR A 364 -18.02 6.74 19.32
CA THR A 364 -18.16 5.27 19.38
C THR A 364 -19.20 4.81 18.38
N VAL A 365 -18.81 3.92 17.49
CA VAL A 365 -19.58 3.49 16.32
C VAL A 365 -19.66 1.98 16.26
N GLU A 366 -20.83 1.47 15.92
CA GLU A 366 -21.00 0.12 15.43
C GLU A 366 -20.90 0.12 13.90
N PHE A 367 -19.88 -0.54 13.35
CA PHE A 367 -19.70 -0.66 11.91
C PHE A 367 -20.70 -1.66 11.34
N ARG A 368 -21.62 -1.20 10.51
CA ARG A 368 -22.65 -2.04 9.92
C ARG A 368 -22.42 -2.22 8.43
N ALA A 369 -22.36 -3.48 8.01
CA ALA A 369 -22.35 -3.88 6.61
C ALA A 369 -23.75 -4.32 6.19
N SER A 370 -24.14 -4.06 4.94
CA SER A 370 -25.29 -4.72 4.33
C SER A 370 -25.02 -6.22 4.17
N HIS A 371 -26.06 -7.01 3.91
CA HIS A 371 -25.88 -8.45 3.68
C HIS A 371 -24.93 -8.74 2.53
N LEU A 372 -25.04 -7.97 1.44
CA LEU A 372 -24.14 -8.10 0.29
C LEU A 372 -22.68 -7.76 0.67
N GLU A 373 -22.44 -6.62 1.31
CA GLU A 373 -21.10 -6.25 1.78
C GLU A 373 -20.55 -7.32 2.70
N LYS A 374 -21.35 -7.83 3.67
CA LYS A 374 -20.93 -8.89 4.58
C LYS A 374 -20.54 -10.16 3.83
N ASP A 375 -21.35 -10.62 2.88
CA ASP A 375 -21.06 -11.81 2.08
C ASP A 375 -19.78 -11.67 1.27
N LEU A 376 -19.49 -10.46 0.78
CA LEU A 376 -18.28 -10.18 -0.01
C LEU A 376 -17.00 -10.16 0.82
N ILE A 377 -17.07 -9.65 2.08
CA ILE A 377 -15.86 -9.34 2.85
C ILE A 377 -15.69 -10.15 4.14
N THR A 378 -16.67 -10.98 4.52
CA THR A 378 -16.55 -11.77 5.75
C THR A 378 -15.38 -12.75 5.70
N THR A 379 -14.62 -12.80 6.80
CA THR A 379 -13.54 -13.76 7.08
C THR A 379 -13.92 -14.70 8.23
N ASP A 380 -15.12 -14.53 8.79
CA ASP A 380 -15.61 -15.36 9.87
C ASP A 380 -15.97 -16.77 9.40
N ARG A 381 -15.49 -17.81 10.11
CA ARG A 381 -15.68 -19.22 9.71
C ARG A 381 -17.15 -19.64 9.64
N LYS A 382 -18.01 -19.12 10.54
CA LYS A 382 -19.44 -19.46 10.55
C LYS A 382 -20.12 -18.83 9.35
N ASP A 383 -19.90 -17.53 9.14
CA ASP A 383 -20.42 -16.80 7.98
C ASP A 383 -19.96 -17.43 6.66
N LEU A 384 -18.69 -17.82 6.56
CA LEU A 384 -18.15 -18.48 5.37
C LEU A 384 -18.79 -19.83 5.10
N LYS A 385 -19.06 -20.62 6.15
CA LYS A 385 -19.76 -21.92 6.02
C LYS A 385 -21.18 -21.74 5.52
N GLU A 386 -21.92 -20.79 6.09
CA GLU A 386 -23.29 -20.45 5.67
C GLU A 386 -23.31 -19.91 4.22
N LEU A 387 -22.38 -19.01 3.90
CA LEU A 387 -22.23 -18.47 2.55
C LEU A 387 -21.95 -19.58 1.54
N ARG A 388 -21.02 -20.49 1.84
CA ARG A 388 -20.69 -21.63 0.97
C ARG A 388 -21.93 -22.49 0.70
N GLN A 389 -22.69 -22.87 1.73
CA GLN A 389 -23.92 -23.66 1.59
C GLN A 389 -24.97 -22.95 0.72
N ARG A 390 -25.10 -21.62 0.88
CA ARG A 390 -26.02 -20.82 0.05
C ARG A 390 -25.58 -20.78 -1.41
N LEU A 391 -24.27 -20.59 -1.67
CA LEU A 391 -23.72 -20.55 -3.02
C LEU A 391 -23.79 -21.93 -3.72
N GLU A 392 -23.56 -22.99 -3.02
CA GLU A 392 -23.71 -24.37 -3.55
C GLU A 392 -25.18 -24.66 -3.94
N ARG A 393 -26.13 -24.17 -3.13
CA ARG A 393 -27.55 -24.43 -3.35
C ARG A 393 -28.21 -23.52 -4.39
N TYR A 394 -27.82 -22.26 -4.46
CA TYR A 394 -28.53 -21.22 -5.22
C TYR A 394 -27.64 -20.47 -6.22
N GLY A 395 -26.37 -20.84 -6.33
CA GLY A 395 -25.38 -20.18 -7.20
C GLY A 395 -25.03 -18.76 -6.77
N LYS A 396 -24.27 -18.05 -7.61
CA LYS A 396 -23.79 -16.67 -7.32
C LYS A 396 -24.94 -15.66 -7.10
N GLY A 397 -26.14 -15.91 -7.60
CA GLY A 397 -27.33 -15.09 -7.36
C GLY A 397 -27.80 -15.05 -5.90
N ALA A 398 -27.22 -15.89 -5.02
CA ALA A 398 -27.51 -15.91 -3.59
C ALA A 398 -26.76 -14.84 -2.79
N LEU A 399 -25.77 -14.17 -3.38
CA LEU A 399 -25.03 -13.11 -2.70
C LEU A 399 -25.96 -11.97 -2.24
N GLY A 400 -25.87 -11.61 -0.99
CA GLY A 400 -26.67 -10.55 -0.37
C GLY A 400 -28.14 -10.92 -0.07
N LYS A 401 -28.57 -12.14 -0.38
CA LYS A 401 -29.92 -12.60 -0.09
C LYS A 401 -29.95 -13.49 1.15
N ARG A 402 -31.00 -13.35 1.96
CA ARG A 402 -31.37 -14.37 2.95
C ARG A 402 -32.45 -15.25 2.32
N PHE A 403 -32.28 -16.53 2.44
CA PHE A 403 -33.30 -17.53 2.13
C PHE A 403 -33.75 -18.10 3.47
N ASP A 404 -34.99 -17.82 3.83
CA ASP A 404 -35.64 -18.39 5.03
C ASP A 404 -35.82 -19.90 4.90
#